data_c8ced778a9af3b531d23321a705921c2
#
_entry.id   c8ced778a9af3b531d23321a705921c2
#
_cell.length_a   1.000
_cell.length_b   1.000
_cell.length_c   1.000
_cell.angle_alpha   90.00
_cell.angle_beta   90.00
_cell.angle_gamma   90.00
#
_symmetry.space_group_name_H-M   'P 1'
#
loop_
_entity.id
_entity.type
_entity.pdbx_description
1 polymer ?
#
loop_
_entity_poly.entity_id
_entity_poly.type
_entity_poly.pdbx_seq_one_letter_code
_entity_poly.pdbx_strand_id
1 'polypeptide(L)'
;MKVKVTPSKVSGNIKIPASKSMAHRALICASLSDGTSIVSNVTNSKDIEATVGCMKALGAIIKQIDETTYEVTGTNLFKQEGNITCNANESGSTLRFLIPLAACTNAKVKFLGQGRLLQRPMDVYANEFKEQNIEFNQSDKEIIVSGNLQAKDYVVQGDISSQFITGFMFVLPLLDQDSTLTITEPYESKSYVNLTIQMLAKFGIEILETSSNSYLIKGNQHYKAQDVSVEGDFSQLAFFAVLGTLNNTLSCSNMDMSSKQGDKAILDCIPSFTSDKDTITFTKKQPAPQTIDLSNCPDLGPILCVLASFTNGETNIVNAARLRMKESDRILAMETELKKWGVDITSTFDSIQIHGKEHYKSNSTVEIFGHNDHRIVMAMTVFGLCAGSECIIDDAQAITKSYPTFFEDIQNLGGKVEIL
;
A
#
# COMPACT_ATOMS: atom_id res chain seq x y z
N MET A 1 -21.71 2.77 4.10
CA MET A 1 -22.13 2.12 2.83
C MET A 1 -22.10 0.62 3.05
N LYS A 2 -23.17 -0.05 2.67
CA LYS A 2 -23.20 -1.51 2.65
C LYS A 2 -23.25 -2.00 1.21
N VAL A 3 -22.70 -3.18 0.96
CA VAL A 3 -22.76 -3.82 -0.34
C VAL A 3 -23.24 -5.27 -0.19
N LYS A 4 -24.18 -5.67 -1.04
CA LYS A 4 -24.64 -7.04 -1.14
C LYS A 4 -23.86 -7.74 -2.24
N VAL A 5 -23.28 -8.89 -1.94
CA VAL A 5 -22.55 -9.74 -2.88
C VAL A 5 -23.32 -11.03 -3.06
N THR A 6 -23.69 -11.33 -4.30
CA THR A 6 -24.38 -12.58 -4.66
C THR A 6 -23.40 -13.46 -5.45
N PRO A 7 -23.30 -14.76 -5.14
CA PRO A 7 -22.46 -15.70 -5.89
C PRO A 7 -22.71 -15.61 -7.38
N SER A 8 -21.65 -15.42 -8.16
CA SER A 8 -21.77 -15.24 -9.60
C SER A 8 -20.49 -15.61 -10.33
N LYS A 9 -20.61 -16.02 -11.58
CA LYS A 9 -19.45 -16.22 -12.47
C LYS A 9 -19.04 -14.88 -13.05
N VAL A 10 -17.74 -14.62 -13.02
CA VAL A 10 -17.12 -13.44 -13.61
C VAL A 10 -16.24 -13.87 -14.79
N SER A 11 -16.12 -13.03 -15.81
CA SER A 11 -15.22 -13.26 -16.95
C SER A 11 -14.98 -11.96 -17.70
N GLY A 12 -13.90 -11.91 -18.46
CA GLY A 12 -13.58 -10.75 -19.31
C GLY A 12 -12.21 -10.16 -19.03
N ASN A 13 -12.06 -8.91 -19.45
CA ASN A 13 -10.82 -8.17 -19.34
C ASN A 13 -11.02 -6.97 -18.40
N ILE A 14 -10.00 -6.70 -17.58
CA ILE A 14 -9.96 -5.54 -16.70
C ILE A 14 -8.60 -4.84 -16.83
N LYS A 15 -8.62 -3.51 -16.82
CA LYS A 15 -7.41 -2.71 -16.65
C LYS A 15 -7.15 -2.52 -15.16
N ILE A 16 -6.05 -3.09 -14.67
CA ILE A 16 -5.68 -2.92 -13.25
C ILE A 16 -5.28 -1.47 -12.99
N PRO A 17 -5.75 -0.86 -11.87
CA PRO A 17 -5.37 0.49 -11.51
C PRO A 17 -3.86 0.60 -11.28
N ALA A 18 -3.37 1.82 -11.41
CA ALA A 18 -1.96 2.12 -11.18
C ALA A 18 -1.56 1.89 -9.72
N SER A 19 -0.29 1.51 -9.53
CA SER A 19 0.26 1.23 -8.20
C SER A 19 0.22 2.45 -7.30
N LYS A 20 -0.61 2.38 -6.24
CA LYS A 20 -0.70 3.41 -5.21
C LYS A 20 0.68 3.69 -4.60
N SER A 21 1.44 2.62 -4.30
CA SER A 21 2.78 2.72 -3.73
C SER A 21 3.77 3.46 -4.62
N MET A 22 3.70 3.26 -5.93
CA MET A 22 4.53 3.98 -6.90
C MET A 22 4.04 5.40 -7.13
N ALA A 23 2.72 5.63 -7.16
CA ALA A 23 2.12 6.95 -7.34
C ALA A 23 2.52 7.93 -6.23
N HIS A 24 2.46 7.50 -4.95
CA HIS A 24 2.97 8.32 -3.83
C HIS A 24 4.41 8.76 -4.07
N ARG A 25 5.29 7.82 -4.44
CA ARG A 25 6.71 8.07 -4.68
C ARG A 25 6.94 9.02 -5.85
N ALA A 26 6.27 8.79 -6.96
CA ALA A 26 6.38 9.63 -8.15
C ALA A 26 5.94 11.07 -7.87
N LEU A 27 4.79 11.26 -7.20
CA LEU A 27 4.28 12.59 -6.85
C LEU A 27 5.20 13.33 -5.86
N ILE A 28 5.76 12.63 -4.87
CA ILE A 28 6.71 13.21 -3.93
C ILE A 28 8.01 13.60 -4.65
N CYS A 29 8.62 12.70 -5.43
CA CYS A 29 9.83 13.00 -6.18
C CYS A 29 9.64 14.18 -7.16
N ALA A 30 8.53 14.20 -7.90
CA ALA A 30 8.18 15.30 -8.78
C ALA A 30 8.00 16.62 -8.00
N SER A 31 7.42 16.57 -6.80
CA SER A 31 7.24 17.75 -5.95
C SER A 31 8.53 18.27 -5.31
N LEU A 32 9.59 17.45 -5.27
CA LEU A 32 10.92 17.83 -4.77
C LEU A 32 11.87 18.24 -5.92
N SER A 33 11.46 18.10 -7.18
CA SER A 33 12.31 18.30 -8.35
C SER A 33 12.47 19.78 -8.70
N ASP A 34 13.62 20.12 -9.27
CA ASP A 34 13.83 21.41 -9.93
C ASP A 34 13.13 21.40 -11.31
N GLY A 35 11.96 22.05 -11.43
CA GLY A 35 11.20 22.14 -12.67
C GLY A 35 9.83 21.46 -12.61
N THR A 36 9.29 21.13 -13.79
CA THR A 36 7.95 20.56 -13.95
C THR A 36 8.04 19.14 -14.50
N SER A 37 7.28 18.23 -13.93
CA SER A 37 7.15 16.82 -14.31
C SER A 37 5.71 16.49 -14.65
N ILE A 38 5.50 15.56 -15.59
CA ILE A 38 4.20 14.93 -15.83
C ILE A 38 4.18 13.54 -15.17
N VAL A 39 3.27 13.36 -14.23
CA VAL A 39 3.03 12.06 -13.58
C VAL A 39 1.72 11.50 -14.12
N SER A 40 1.80 10.48 -14.98
CA SER A 40 0.65 9.89 -15.67
C SER A 40 0.29 8.50 -15.14
N ASN A 41 -0.86 7.98 -15.54
CA ASN A 41 -1.43 6.72 -15.10
C ASN A 41 -1.51 6.64 -13.56
N VAL A 42 -2.02 7.68 -12.92
CA VAL A 42 -2.26 7.73 -11.47
C VAL A 42 -3.72 7.38 -11.20
N THR A 43 -3.97 6.41 -10.34
CA THR A 43 -5.32 6.13 -9.86
C THR A 43 -5.66 7.06 -8.70
N ASN A 44 -6.69 7.90 -8.90
CA ASN A 44 -7.17 8.79 -7.84
C ASN A 44 -7.81 7.98 -6.71
N SER A 45 -7.25 8.13 -5.53
CA SER A 45 -7.76 7.53 -4.30
C SER A 45 -7.60 8.53 -3.16
N LYS A 46 -8.30 8.31 -2.08
CA LYS A 46 -8.22 9.15 -0.86
C LYS A 46 -6.79 9.32 -0.36
N ASP A 47 -5.97 8.25 -0.47
CA ASP A 47 -4.57 8.28 -0.06
C ASP A 47 -3.71 9.14 -1.00
N ILE A 48 -3.94 9.08 -2.31
CA ILE A 48 -3.24 9.92 -3.30
C ILE A 48 -3.67 11.38 -3.17
N GLU A 49 -4.96 11.65 -3.00
CA GLU A 49 -5.47 13.00 -2.73
C GLU A 49 -4.79 13.62 -1.50
N ALA A 50 -4.60 12.82 -0.43
CA ALA A 50 -3.91 13.27 0.77
C ALA A 50 -2.44 13.64 0.49
N THR A 51 -1.70 12.84 -0.29
CA THR A 51 -0.32 13.16 -0.69
C THR A 51 -0.26 14.44 -1.52
N VAL A 52 -1.12 14.56 -2.53
CA VAL A 52 -1.21 15.76 -3.37
C VAL A 52 -1.50 16.99 -2.52
N GLY A 53 -2.48 16.91 -1.60
CA GLY A 53 -2.85 17.99 -0.71
C GLY A 53 -1.70 18.41 0.22
N CYS A 54 -0.99 17.45 0.82
CA CYS A 54 0.15 17.73 1.69
C CYS A 54 1.34 18.32 0.90
N MET A 55 1.66 17.81 -0.29
CA MET A 55 2.75 18.38 -1.09
C MET A 55 2.42 19.80 -1.59
N LYS A 56 1.15 20.09 -1.89
CA LYS A 56 0.70 21.48 -2.16
C LYS A 56 0.89 22.38 -0.93
N ALA A 57 0.52 21.89 0.25
CA ALA A 57 0.72 22.63 1.50
C ALA A 57 2.21 22.90 1.77
N LEU A 58 3.10 21.98 1.40
CA LEU A 58 4.55 22.11 1.47
C LEU A 58 5.15 22.93 0.31
N GLY A 59 4.33 23.56 -0.55
CA GLY A 59 4.74 24.56 -1.52
C GLY A 59 4.84 24.05 -2.98
N ALA A 60 4.59 22.78 -3.28
CA ALA A 60 4.56 22.31 -4.64
C ALA A 60 3.30 22.80 -5.39
N ILE A 61 3.44 23.07 -6.71
CA ILE A 61 2.30 23.42 -7.56
C ILE A 61 1.88 22.15 -8.30
N ILE A 62 0.71 21.61 -7.95
CA ILE A 62 0.21 20.37 -8.56
C ILE A 62 -1.14 20.64 -9.19
N LYS A 63 -1.24 20.39 -10.51
CA LYS A 63 -2.47 20.50 -11.29
C LYS A 63 -2.84 19.13 -11.82
N GLN A 64 -4.09 18.73 -11.66
CA GLN A 64 -4.63 17.58 -12.35
C GLN A 64 -4.99 17.99 -13.77
N ILE A 65 -4.39 17.36 -14.81
CA ILE A 65 -4.60 17.68 -16.22
C ILE A 65 -5.81 16.89 -16.74
N ASP A 66 -5.90 15.62 -16.35
CA ASP A 66 -7.01 14.72 -16.66
C ASP A 66 -7.25 13.76 -15.50
N GLU A 67 -8.13 12.75 -15.68
CA GLU A 67 -8.52 11.80 -14.64
C GLU A 67 -7.33 11.04 -14.01
N THR A 68 -6.22 10.88 -14.74
CA THR A 68 -5.10 10.03 -14.34
C THR A 68 -3.73 10.73 -14.41
N THR A 69 -3.70 12.02 -14.76
CA THR A 69 -2.45 12.74 -15.06
C THR A 69 -2.33 14.02 -14.23
N TYR A 70 -1.17 14.21 -13.63
CA TYR A 70 -0.81 15.39 -12.86
C TYR A 70 0.40 16.10 -13.47
N GLU A 71 0.31 17.44 -13.61
CA GLU A 71 1.43 18.33 -13.82
C GLU A 71 1.92 18.79 -12.44
N VAL A 72 3.20 18.55 -12.15
CA VAL A 72 3.79 18.82 -10.85
C VAL A 72 5.02 19.71 -11.04
N THR A 73 4.93 20.95 -10.54
CA THR A 73 6.10 21.83 -10.40
C THR A 73 6.61 21.76 -8.98
N GLY A 74 7.86 21.42 -8.85
CA GLY A 74 8.46 21.14 -7.54
C GLY A 74 8.70 22.40 -6.69
N THR A 75 9.09 22.16 -5.45
CA THR A 75 9.31 23.19 -4.41
C THR A 75 10.65 22.98 -3.71
N ASN A 76 11.19 24.08 -3.19
CA ASN A 76 12.32 24.03 -2.26
C ASN A 76 11.78 24.03 -0.81
N LEU A 77 11.89 22.89 -0.13
CA LEU A 77 11.40 22.73 1.25
C LEU A 77 12.10 23.66 2.24
N PHE A 78 13.39 23.92 2.05
CA PHE A 78 14.19 24.79 2.95
C PHE A 78 13.74 26.26 2.94
N LYS A 79 12.90 26.66 1.98
CA LYS A 79 12.31 28.00 1.87
C LYS A 79 10.90 28.09 2.45
N GLN A 80 10.33 26.98 2.92
CA GLN A 80 8.98 26.98 3.49
C GLN A 80 9.04 27.45 4.95
N GLU A 81 8.21 28.41 5.33
CA GLU A 81 8.21 29.08 6.61
C GLU A 81 6.80 29.21 7.22
N GLY A 82 6.73 29.56 8.49
CA GLY A 82 5.47 29.82 9.19
C GLY A 82 4.77 28.54 9.69
N ASN A 83 3.45 28.53 9.63
CA ASN A 83 2.65 27.39 10.06
C ASN A 83 2.01 26.70 8.85
N ILE A 84 2.33 25.44 8.65
CA ILE A 84 1.82 24.62 7.55
C ILE A 84 0.92 23.52 8.11
N THR A 85 -0.22 23.27 7.49
CA THR A 85 -1.10 22.17 7.87
C THR A 85 -1.22 21.17 6.71
N CYS A 86 -0.84 19.93 6.98
CA CYS A 86 -0.93 18.79 6.07
C CYS A 86 -2.00 17.82 6.56
N ASN A 87 -3.04 17.57 5.76
CA ASN A 87 -4.06 16.58 6.08
C ASN A 87 -3.72 15.24 5.41
N ALA A 88 -3.21 14.30 6.18
CA ALA A 88 -2.87 12.96 5.70
C ALA A 88 -4.08 12.02 5.60
N ASN A 89 -5.29 12.47 6.00
CA ASN A 89 -6.50 11.66 6.02
C ASN A 89 -6.27 10.34 6.80
N GLU A 90 -6.41 9.17 6.18
CA GLU A 90 -6.05 7.87 6.76
C GLU A 90 -4.76 7.27 6.17
N SER A 91 -4.05 8.02 5.32
CA SER A 91 -2.89 7.55 4.56
C SER A 91 -1.62 7.46 5.41
N GLY A 92 -1.25 6.23 5.79
CA GLY A 92 0.00 5.95 6.48
C GLY A 92 1.25 6.25 5.64
N SER A 93 1.17 6.08 4.31
CA SER A 93 2.25 6.43 3.39
C SER A 93 2.48 7.93 3.36
N THR A 94 1.41 8.73 3.17
CA THR A 94 1.50 10.19 3.19
C THR A 94 2.14 10.68 4.47
N LEU A 95 1.62 10.26 5.62
CA LEU A 95 2.11 10.72 6.91
C LEU A 95 3.58 10.37 7.13
N ARG A 96 3.95 9.09 7.00
CA ARG A 96 5.31 8.64 7.28
C ARG A 96 6.34 9.11 6.27
N PHE A 97 5.97 9.27 5.00
CA PHE A 97 6.90 9.79 4.00
C PHE A 97 7.20 11.27 4.20
N LEU A 98 6.22 12.05 4.67
CA LEU A 98 6.35 13.49 4.72
C LEU A 98 6.85 14.04 6.07
N ILE A 99 6.79 13.27 7.15
CA ILE A 99 7.32 13.71 8.46
C ILE A 99 8.80 14.12 8.38
N PRO A 100 9.74 13.34 7.79
CA PRO A 100 11.13 13.77 7.67
C PRO A 100 11.32 14.98 6.74
N LEU A 101 10.50 15.08 5.68
CA LEU A 101 10.53 16.24 4.80
C LEU A 101 10.07 17.52 5.52
N ALA A 102 9.08 17.41 6.41
CA ALA A 102 8.63 18.52 7.24
C ALA A 102 9.74 19.02 8.19
N ALA A 103 10.57 18.10 8.71
CA ALA A 103 11.71 18.44 9.56
C ALA A 103 12.87 19.14 8.83
N CYS A 104 12.79 19.34 7.51
CA CYS A 104 13.74 20.12 6.70
C CYS A 104 13.19 21.48 6.30
N THR A 105 11.97 21.83 6.74
CA THR A 105 11.41 23.17 6.50
C THR A 105 11.77 24.12 7.64
N ASN A 106 11.72 25.42 7.36
CA ASN A 106 11.76 26.46 8.40
C ASN A 106 10.38 26.72 9.03
N ALA A 107 9.40 25.84 8.76
CA ALA A 107 8.03 25.94 9.21
C ALA A 107 7.75 25.07 10.43
N LYS A 108 6.68 25.40 11.15
CA LYS A 108 6.03 24.48 12.08
C LYS A 108 4.93 23.74 11.32
N VAL A 109 5.18 22.46 11.03
CA VAL A 109 4.27 21.61 10.23
C VAL A 109 3.37 20.80 11.14
N LYS A 110 2.07 20.92 10.91
CA LYS A 110 1.04 20.17 11.59
C LYS A 110 0.46 19.12 10.64
N PHE A 111 0.49 17.85 11.04
CA PHE A 111 -0.18 16.76 10.34
C PHE A 111 -1.50 16.43 11.04
N LEU A 112 -2.59 16.43 10.27
CA LEU A 112 -3.91 15.94 10.67
C LEU A 112 -4.11 14.55 10.10
N GLY A 113 -4.88 13.72 10.81
CA GLY A 113 -5.22 12.37 10.38
C GLY A 113 -6.59 11.95 10.87
N GLN A 114 -7.13 10.89 10.27
CA GLN A 114 -8.42 10.29 10.61
C GLN A 114 -8.27 8.82 10.94
N GLY A 115 -9.35 8.22 11.46
CA GLY A 115 -9.36 6.82 11.84
C GLY A 115 -8.28 6.50 12.87
N ARG A 116 -7.53 5.43 12.64
CA ARG A 116 -6.44 4.99 13.52
C ARG A 116 -5.08 5.61 13.18
N LEU A 117 -5.00 6.51 12.19
CA LEU A 117 -3.71 6.95 11.65
C LEU A 117 -2.80 7.56 12.71
N LEU A 118 -3.32 8.49 13.51
CA LEU A 118 -2.53 9.21 14.53
C LEU A 118 -2.21 8.33 15.76
N GLN A 119 -2.86 7.18 15.90
CA GLN A 119 -2.59 6.20 16.97
C GLN A 119 -1.52 5.18 16.58
N ARG A 120 -1.13 5.13 15.29
CA ARG A 120 -0.07 4.23 14.83
C ARG A 120 1.28 4.66 15.41
N PRO A 121 2.15 3.70 15.82
CA PRO A 121 3.47 4.02 16.36
C PRO A 121 4.31 4.87 15.40
N MET A 122 4.93 5.92 15.94
CA MET A 122 5.87 6.81 15.24
C MET A 122 7.21 6.91 16.00
N ASP A 123 7.46 5.96 16.90
CA ASP A 123 8.64 5.96 17.79
C ASP A 123 9.97 6.04 17.01
N VAL A 124 10.02 5.48 15.80
CA VAL A 124 11.19 5.58 14.92
C VAL A 124 11.58 7.04 14.69
N TYR A 125 10.61 7.90 14.35
CA TYR A 125 10.88 9.34 14.17
C TYR A 125 11.03 10.07 15.50
N ALA A 126 10.19 9.74 16.49
CA ALA A 126 10.24 10.40 17.79
C ALA A 126 11.61 10.26 18.44
N ASN A 127 12.22 9.08 18.39
CA ASN A 127 13.54 8.82 18.94
C ASN A 127 14.64 9.58 18.18
N GLU A 128 14.66 9.48 16.84
CA GLU A 128 15.66 10.16 16.01
C GLU A 128 15.56 11.69 16.11
N PHE A 129 14.36 12.25 16.19
CA PHE A 129 14.15 13.69 16.27
C PHE A 129 14.51 14.25 17.64
N LYS A 130 14.27 13.48 18.71
CA LYS A 130 14.68 13.85 20.07
C LYS A 130 16.20 14.04 20.18
N GLU A 131 16.99 13.16 19.56
CA GLU A 131 18.45 13.29 19.54
C GLU A 131 18.94 14.55 18.83
N GLN A 132 18.17 15.07 17.88
CA GLN A 132 18.51 16.25 17.07
C GLN A 132 17.81 17.53 17.54
N ASN A 133 17.12 17.50 18.70
CA ASN A 133 16.33 18.62 19.23
C ASN A 133 15.24 19.12 18.27
N ILE A 134 14.67 18.24 17.44
CA ILE A 134 13.52 18.51 16.57
C ILE A 134 12.26 18.34 17.40
N GLU A 135 11.39 19.34 17.41
CA GLU A 135 10.07 19.25 18.04
C GLU A 135 9.25 18.17 17.32
N PHE A 136 8.86 17.14 18.06
CA PHE A 136 7.96 16.09 17.58
C PHE A 136 6.94 15.76 18.66
N ASN A 137 5.69 16.19 18.44
CA ASN A 137 4.60 15.98 19.38
C ASN A 137 3.46 15.22 18.70
N GLN A 138 3.24 13.97 19.13
CA GLN A 138 2.13 13.13 18.65
C GLN A 138 0.99 13.12 19.67
N SER A 139 -0.23 13.37 19.19
CA SER A 139 -1.47 13.26 19.95
C SER A 139 -2.55 12.57 19.12
N ASP A 140 -3.70 12.29 19.71
CA ASP A 140 -4.87 11.72 19.00
C ASP A 140 -5.46 12.68 17.94
N LYS A 141 -5.06 13.95 17.95
CA LYS A 141 -5.61 14.99 17.07
C LYS A 141 -4.67 15.40 15.95
N GLU A 142 -3.37 15.41 16.23
CA GLU A 142 -2.36 15.95 15.32
C GLU A 142 -0.96 15.44 15.66
N ILE A 143 -0.06 15.51 14.67
CA ILE A 143 1.39 15.40 14.89
C ILE A 143 2.00 16.76 14.50
N ILE A 144 2.83 17.31 15.37
CA ILE A 144 3.56 18.56 15.14
C ILE A 144 5.03 18.24 14.93
N VAL A 145 5.60 18.81 13.86
CA VAL A 145 7.03 18.70 13.54
C VAL A 145 7.60 20.08 13.29
N SER A 146 8.70 20.40 13.96
CA SER A 146 9.45 21.66 13.73
C SER A 146 10.89 21.48 14.12
N GLY A 147 11.80 21.81 13.24
CA GLY A 147 13.23 21.68 13.49
C GLY A 147 14.04 21.58 12.20
N ASN A 148 15.28 21.18 12.33
CA ASN A 148 16.20 21.08 11.22
C ASN A 148 16.93 19.73 11.25
N LEU A 149 16.47 18.80 10.42
CA LEU A 149 17.06 17.47 10.29
C LEU A 149 18.49 17.56 9.76
N GLN A 150 19.42 16.86 10.42
CA GLN A 150 20.83 16.86 10.09
C GLN A 150 21.24 15.54 9.43
N ALA A 151 22.25 15.60 8.58
CA ALA A 151 22.92 14.42 8.07
C ALA A 151 23.70 13.71 9.19
N LYS A 152 23.56 12.40 9.28
CA LYS A 152 24.26 11.54 10.24
C LYS A 152 24.18 10.07 9.84
N ASP A 153 24.74 9.20 10.66
CA ASP A 153 24.48 7.76 10.60
C ASP A 153 23.16 7.44 11.30
N TYR A 154 22.17 6.98 10.52
CA TYR A 154 20.85 6.60 11.00
C TYR A 154 20.75 5.09 11.19
N VAL A 155 20.10 4.65 12.26
CA VAL A 155 19.77 3.25 12.50
C VAL A 155 18.25 3.12 12.65
N VAL A 156 17.60 2.38 11.75
CA VAL A 156 16.15 2.24 11.70
C VAL A 156 15.74 0.79 11.87
N GLN A 157 14.72 0.54 12.69
CA GLN A 157 14.16 -0.78 12.90
C GLN A 157 13.50 -1.31 11.61
N GLY A 158 13.90 -2.54 11.20
CA GLY A 158 13.48 -3.16 9.95
C GLY A 158 12.12 -3.87 9.99
N ASP A 159 11.66 -4.25 11.17
CA ASP A 159 10.44 -5.03 11.40
C ASP A 159 9.16 -4.20 11.63
N ILE A 160 9.28 -2.89 11.79
CA ILE A 160 8.11 -2.03 12.05
C ILE A 160 7.42 -1.63 10.75
N SER A 161 8.09 -0.88 9.89
CA SER A 161 7.53 -0.46 8.59
C SER A 161 8.60 0.13 7.67
N SER A 162 8.66 -0.36 6.43
CA SER A 162 9.49 0.21 5.37
C SER A 162 9.16 1.67 5.01
N GLN A 163 8.01 2.18 5.47
CA GLN A 163 7.62 3.58 5.25
C GLN A 163 8.52 4.56 5.99
N PHE A 164 9.07 4.20 7.15
CA PHE A 164 10.05 5.03 7.87
C PHE A 164 11.36 5.15 7.08
N ILE A 165 11.86 4.01 6.57
CA ILE A 165 13.06 3.95 5.73
C ILE A 165 12.85 4.82 4.47
N THR A 166 11.70 4.67 3.81
CA THR A 166 11.33 5.46 2.62
C THR A 166 11.28 6.96 2.92
N GLY A 167 10.72 7.37 4.06
CA GLY A 167 10.68 8.78 4.46
C GLY A 167 12.08 9.38 4.60
N PHE A 168 13.01 8.67 5.24
CA PHE A 168 14.42 9.11 5.30
C PHE A 168 15.06 9.15 3.90
N MET A 169 14.81 8.16 3.05
CA MET A 169 15.38 8.13 1.70
C MET A 169 14.93 9.31 0.81
N PHE A 170 13.74 9.89 1.05
CA PHE A 170 13.32 11.09 0.33
C PHE A 170 14.07 12.35 0.77
N VAL A 171 14.46 12.43 2.04
CA VAL A 171 14.98 13.67 2.61
C VAL A 171 16.51 13.71 2.68
N LEU A 172 17.16 12.58 3.03
CA LEU A 172 18.62 12.55 3.26
C LEU A 172 19.46 13.01 2.06
N PRO A 173 19.07 12.75 0.80
CA PRO A 173 19.79 13.28 -0.36
C PRO A 173 19.84 14.80 -0.45
N LEU A 174 18.86 15.49 0.16
CA LEU A 174 18.74 16.95 0.12
C LEU A 174 19.61 17.66 1.17
N LEU A 175 20.13 16.94 2.16
CA LEU A 175 20.94 17.49 3.23
C LEU A 175 22.35 17.85 2.73
N ASP A 176 23.07 18.68 3.49
CA ASP A 176 24.37 19.25 3.10
C ASP A 176 25.55 18.27 3.22
N GLN A 177 25.38 17.15 3.92
CA GLN A 177 26.41 16.14 4.12
C GLN A 177 25.88 14.73 3.80
N ASP A 178 26.80 13.78 3.65
CA ASP A 178 26.49 12.37 3.46
C ASP A 178 25.82 11.77 4.70
N SER A 179 24.96 10.80 4.49
CA SER A 179 24.33 10.03 5.55
C SER A 179 24.47 8.53 5.28
N THR A 180 24.53 7.73 6.33
CA THR A 180 24.28 6.29 6.22
C THR A 180 22.91 5.95 6.81
N LEU A 181 22.26 4.96 6.23
CA LEU A 181 20.97 4.45 6.71
C LEU A 181 21.10 2.94 6.88
N THR A 182 21.26 2.50 8.13
CA THR A 182 21.37 1.08 8.48
C THR A 182 20.05 0.57 9.05
N ILE A 183 19.61 -0.56 8.55
CA ILE A 183 18.34 -1.19 8.93
C ILE A 183 18.66 -2.39 9.84
N THR A 184 18.04 -2.45 11.02
CA THR A 184 18.23 -3.61 11.90
C THR A 184 17.49 -4.85 11.37
N GLU A 185 18.03 -6.01 11.67
CA GLU A 185 17.32 -7.27 11.39
C GLU A 185 16.22 -7.54 12.45
N PRO A 186 15.09 -8.18 12.07
CA PRO A 186 14.77 -8.63 10.72
C PRO A 186 14.39 -7.47 9.78
N TYR A 187 14.94 -7.47 8.56
CA TYR A 187 14.65 -6.44 7.55
C TYR A 187 13.49 -6.88 6.65
N GLU A 188 12.28 -6.51 7.04
CA GLU A 188 11.06 -6.84 6.32
C GLU A 188 10.66 -5.76 5.28
N SER A 189 9.89 -6.18 4.28
CA SER A 189 9.40 -5.31 3.18
C SER A 189 10.50 -4.52 2.46
N LYS A 190 11.67 -5.13 2.31
CA LYS A 190 12.76 -4.57 1.50
C LYS A 190 12.32 -4.26 0.07
N SER A 191 11.36 -5.03 -0.47
CA SER A 191 10.74 -4.77 -1.77
C SER A 191 10.20 -3.34 -1.91
N TYR A 192 9.53 -2.80 -0.89
CA TYR A 192 9.02 -1.42 -0.92
C TYR A 192 10.13 -0.37 -0.83
N VAL A 193 11.25 -0.69 -0.16
CA VAL A 193 12.44 0.17 -0.16
C VAL A 193 13.08 0.19 -1.55
N ASN A 194 13.16 -0.97 -2.20
CA ASN A 194 13.64 -1.07 -3.59
C ASN A 194 12.80 -0.26 -4.58
N LEU A 195 11.46 -0.21 -4.39
CA LEU A 195 10.60 0.68 -5.18
C LEU A 195 10.95 2.15 -4.96
N THR A 196 11.32 2.53 -3.73
CA THR A 196 11.75 3.89 -3.43
C THR A 196 13.05 4.21 -4.13
N ILE A 197 14.06 3.35 -4.02
CA ILE A 197 15.36 3.51 -4.69
C ILE A 197 15.18 3.61 -6.21
N GLN A 198 14.34 2.75 -6.80
CA GLN A 198 14.04 2.79 -8.23
C GLN A 198 13.39 4.12 -8.66
N MET A 199 12.45 4.65 -7.88
CA MET A 199 11.81 5.92 -8.19
C MET A 199 12.76 7.09 -8.00
N LEU A 200 13.55 7.11 -6.92
CA LEU A 200 14.60 8.10 -6.67
C LEU A 200 15.59 8.18 -7.84
N ALA A 201 16.04 7.02 -8.33
CA ALA A 201 16.95 6.94 -9.47
C ALA A 201 16.36 7.56 -10.75
N LYS A 202 15.05 7.39 -11.01
CA LYS A 202 14.38 8.05 -12.13
C LYS A 202 14.45 9.58 -12.05
N PHE A 203 14.40 10.11 -10.83
CA PHE A 203 14.51 11.55 -10.57
C PHE A 203 15.95 12.02 -10.30
N GLY A 204 16.96 11.20 -10.67
CA GLY A 204 18.37 11.56 -10.61
C GLY A 204 19.00 11.49 -9.23
N ILE A 205 18.36 10.87 -8.25
CA ILE A 205 18.90 10.63 -6.90
C ILE A 205 19.56 9.24 -6.86
N GLU A 206 20.78 9.19 -6.37
CA GLU A 206 21.56 7.97 -6.21
C GLU A 206 21.57 7.53 -4.74
N ILE A 207 21.20 6.29 -4.50
CA ILE A 207 21.29 5.59 -3.22
C ILE A 207 22.21 4.38 -3.43
N LEU A 208 23.33 4.32 -2.71
CA LEU A 208 24.29 3.23 -2.82
C LEU A 208 24.04 2.19 -1.73
N GLU A 209 23.61 1.00 -2.10
CA GLU A 209 23.52 -0.13 -1.19
C GLU A 209 24.94 -0.65 -0.87
N THR A 210 25.36 -0.51 0.39
CA THR A 210 26.70 -0.91 0.86
C THR A 210 26.71 -2.31 1.47
N SER A 211 25.56 -2.78 1.95
CA SER A 211 25.32 -4.15 2.40
C SER A 211 23.84 -4.50 2.24
N SER A 212 23.45 -5.74 2.58
CA SER A 212 22.04 -6.20 2.50
C SER A 212 21.04 -5.32 3.27
N ASN A 213 21.52 -4.54 4.25
CA ASN A 213 20.71 -3.74 5.14
C ASN A 213 21.27 -2.32 5.40
N SER A 214 22.23 -1.85 4.59
CA SER A 214 22.84 -0.53 4.78
C SER A 214 22.99 0.21 3.46
N TYR A 215 22.74 1.51 3.50
CA TYR A 215 22.74 2.41 2.37
C TYR A 215 23.57 3.66 2.66
N LEU A 216 24.48 4.01 1.73
CA LEU A 216 25.15 5.30 1.72
C LEU A 216 24.36 6.25 0.84
N ILE A 217 24.02 7.40 1.38
CA ILE A 217 23.22 8.44 0.74
C ILE A 217 24.07 9.71 0.70
N LYS A 218 24.53 10.07 -0.49
CA LYS A 218 25.27 11.32 -0.70
C LYS A 218 24.36 12.51 -0.45
N GLY A 219 24.86 13.51 0.26
CA GLY A 219 24.21 14.79 0.43
C GLY A 219 24.32 15.68 -0.80
N ASN A 220 23.70 16.87 -0.73
CA ASN A 220 23.69 17.86 -1.81
C ASN A 220 23.23 17.32 -3.17
N GLN A 221 22.35 16.32 -3.18
CA GLN A 221 21.72 15.85 -4.39
C GLN A 221 20.47 16.70 -4.72
N HIS A 222 20.13 16.77 -5.99
CA HIS A 222 18.97 17.51 -6.48
C HIS A 222 18.07 16.60 -7.30
N TYR A 223 16.79 16.60 -6.97
CA TYR A 223 15.79 15.92 -7.78
C TYR A 223 15.65 16.63 -9.14
N LYS A 224 15.73 15.87 -10.21
CA LYS A 224 15.59 16.39 -11.58
C LYS A 224 14.18 16.12 -12.07
N ALA A 225 13.53 17.13 -12.63
CA ALA A 225 12.21 16.95 -13.22
C ALA A 225 12.23 15.86 -14.29
N GLN A 226 11.26 14.94 -14.21
CA GLN A 226 11.18 13.78 -15.08
C GLN A 226 9.71 13.37 -15.25
N ASP A 227 9.31 13.16 -16.51
CA ASP A 227 8.01 12.57 -16.81
C ASP A 227 8.03 11.09 -16.50
N VAL A 228 7.01 10.63 -15.75
CA VAL A 228 6.88 9.23 -15.37
C VAL A 228 5.45 8.74 -15.54
N SER A 229 5.30 7.50 -16.02
CA SER A 229 4.04 6.78 -16.00
C SER A 229 4.09 5.73 -14.88
N VAL A 230 3.05 5.70 -14.06
CA VAL A 230 2.95 4.76 -12.95
C VAL A 230 2.51 3.40 -13.47
N GLU A 231 3.21 2.34 -13.10
CA GLU A 231 2.88 0.96 -13.48
C GLU A 231 1.64 0.44 -12.74
N GLY A 232 1.03 -0.65 -13.24
CA GLY A 232 -0.11 -1.31 -12.60
C GLY A 232 0.22 -1.89 -11.24
N ASP A 233 -0.78 -1.99 -10.39
CA ASP A 233 -0.65 -2.39 -8.98
C ASP A 233 -0.80 -3.91 -8.80
N PHE A 234 0.28 -4.61 -8.47
CA PHE A 234 0.24 -6.05 -8.19
C PHE A 234 -0.57 -6.39 -6.94
N SER A 235 -0.70 -5.49 -5.97
CA SER A 235 -1.55 -5.74 -4.82
C SER A 235 -3.04 -5.63 -5.15
N GLN A 236 -3.42 -4.85 -6.16
CA GLN A 236 -4.79 -4.82 -6.69
C GLN A 236 -5.03 -5.98 -7.67
N LEU A 237 -4.05 -6.31 -8.51
CA LEU A 237 -4.08 -7.49 -9.36
C LEU A 237 -4.42 -8.75 -8.55
N ALA A 238 -3.89 -8.87 -7.33
CA ALA A 238 -4.03 -10.06 -6.50
C ALA A 238 -5.49 -10.46 -6.25
N PHE A 239 -6.41 -9.49 -6.13
CA PHE A 239 -7.84 -9.79 -5.97
C PHE A 239 -8.41 -10.47 -7.20
N PHE A 240 -8.06 -10.01 -8.39
CA PHE A 240 -8.50 -10.58 -9.67
C PHE A 240 -7.75 -11.87 -10.01
N ALA A 241 -6.50 -12.00 -9.59
CA ALA A 241 -5.73 -13.25 -9.73
C ALA A 241 -6.38 -14.39 -8.95
N VAL A 242 -6.75 -14.14 -7.70
CA VAL A 242 -7.47 -15.12 -6.87
C VAL A 242 -8.87 -15.36 -7.43
N LEU A 243 -9.59 -14.31 -7.81
CA LEU A 243 -10.93 -14.43 -8.40
C LEU A 243 -10.88 -15.26 -9.70
N GLY A 244 -9.92 -14.99 -10.60
CA GLY A 244 -9.73 -15.77 -11.84
C GLY A 244 -9.40 -17.24 -11.58
N THR A 245 -8.59 -17.49 -10.55
CA THR A 245 -8.19 -18.85 -10.15
C THR A 245 -9.36 -19.65 -9.57
N LEU A 246 -10.20 -19.05 -8.75
CA LEU A 246 -11.28 -19.73 -8.03
C LEU A 246 -12.59 -19.76 -8.80
N ASN A 247 -12.87 -18.76 -9.60
CA ASN A 247 -14.19 -18.54 -10.21
C ASN A 247 -14.20 -18.90 -11.71
N ASN A 248 -13.57 -18.08 -12.56
CA ASN A 248 -13.52 -18.25 -14.00
C ASN A 248 -12.37 -17.41 -14.61
N THR A 249 -12.03 -17.66 -15.87
CA THR A 249 -10.93 -16.97 -16.57
C THR A 249 -11.10 -15.45 -16.59
N LEU A 250 -10.04 -14.75 -16.17
CA LEU A 250 -9.93 -13.28 -16.17
C LEU A 250 -8.62 -12.84 -16.81
N SER A 251 -8.64 -11.79 -17.63
CA SER A 251 -7.46 -11.14 -18.18
C SER A 251 -7.31 -9.75 -17.55
N CYS A 252 -6.10 -9.45 -17.08
CA CYS A 252 -5.77 -8.22 -16.35
C CYS A 252 -4.66 -7.49 -17.10
N SER A 253 -4.95 -6.30 -17.65
CA SER A 253 -4.00 -5.46 -18.38
C SER A 253 -3.38 -4.37 -17.51
N ASN A 254 -2.45 -3.58 -18.07
CA ASN A 254 -1.67 -2.54 -17.39
C ASN A 254 -0.61 -3.12 -16.43
N MET A 255 -0.10 -4.31 -16.71
CA MET A 255 0.86 -5.00 -15.85
C MET A 255 2.26 -5.00 -16.47
N ASP A 256 3.27 -4.77 -15.64
CA ASP A 256 4.68 -4.87 -16.03
C ASP A 256 5.33 -6.08 -15.35
N MET A 257 5.65 -7.12 -16.14
CA MET A 257 6.29 -8.33 -15.61
C MET A 257 7.74 -8.07 -15.13
N SER A 258 8.36 -6.95 -15.50
CA SER A 258 9.67 -6.54 -14.96
C SER A 258 9.59 -5.82 -13.61
N SER A 259 8.37 -5.50 -13.14
CA SER A 259 8.11 -4.79 -11.89
C SER A 259 8.81 -5.43 -10.69
N LYS A 260 9.31 -4.58 -9.81
CA LYS A 260 9.94 -4.93 -8.53
C LYS A 260 8.97 -4.88 -7.33
N GLN A 261 7.67 -4.71 -7.58
CA GLN A 261 6.67 -4.75 -6.52
C GLN A 261 6.71 -6.10 -5.79
N GLY A 262 6.81 -6.08 -4.46
CA GLY A 262 6.84 -7.31 -3.64
C GLY A 262 5.57 -8.14 -3.79
N ASP A 263 4.43 -7.46 -3.98
CA ASP A 263 3.13 -8.11 -4.16
C ASP A 263 3.00 -8.89 -5.49
N LYS A 264 3.98 -8.78 -6.40
CA LYS A 264 4.11 -9.68 -7.54
C LYS A 264 4.24 -11.16 -7.11
N ALA A 265 4.64 -11.42 -5.86
CA ALA A 265 4.66 -12.74 -5.25
C ALA A 265 3.29 -13.47 -5.29
N ILE A 266 2.18 -12.75 -5.54
CA ILE A 266 0.88 -13.39 -5.80
C ILE A 266 0.96 -14.42 -6.94
N LEU A 267 1.78 -14.16 -7.97
CA LEU A 267 1.94 -15.03 -9.11
C LEU A 267 2.55 -16.40 -8.74
N ASP A 268 3.38 -16.43 -7.68
CA ASP A 268 3.97 -17.66 -7.16
C ASP A 268 2.96 -18.51 -6.37
N CYS A 269 1.89 -17.87 -5.86
CA CYS A 269 0.82 -18.53 -5.11
C CYS A 269 -0.28 -19.09 -6.03
N ILE A 270 -0.36 -18.64 -7.29
CA ILE A 270 -1.40 -19.00 -8.24
C ILE A 270 -0.97 -20.21 -9.08
N PRO A 271 -1.82 -21.25 -9.22
CA PRO A 271 -1.42 -22.52 -9.87
C PRO A 271 -1.23 -22.42 -11.39
N SER A 272 -1.76 -21.37 -12.05
CA SER A 272 -1.66 -21.23 -13.50
C SER A 272 -2.06 -19.84 -13.97
N PHE A 273 -1.19 -19.19 -14.71
CA PHE A 273 -1.45 -17.98 -15.46
C PHE A 273 -0.62 -17.97 -16.75
N THR A 274 -1.00 -17.08 -17.68
CA THR A 274 -0.20 -16.74 -18.87
C THR A 274 -0.01 -15.24 -18.91
N SER A 275 1.09 -14.77 -19.51
CA SER A 275 1.34 -13.34 -19.70
C SER A 275 1.70 -13.06 -21.15
N ASP A 276 1.11 -12.00 -21.71
CA ASP A 276 1.43 -11.47 -23.04
C ASP A 276 1.47 -9.93 -22.95
N LYS A 277 2.63 -9.37 -23.27
CA LYS A 277 2.90 -7.91 -23.14
C LYS A 277 2.58 -7.41 -21.72
N ASP A 278 1.57 -6.55 -21.61
CA ASP A 278 1.09 -5.92 -20.38
C ASP A 278 -0.12 -6.61 -19.76
N THR A 279 -0.48 -7.80 -20.24
CA THR A 279 -1.69 -8.53 -19.82
C THR A 279 -1.34 -9.87 -19.20
N ILE A 280 -1.93 -10.14 -18.03
CA ILE A 280 -1.84 -11.42 -17.33
C ILE A 280 -3.22 -12.06 -17.33
N THR A 281 -3.31 -13.33 -17.77
CA THR A 281 -4.57 -14.09 -17.79
C THR A 281 -4.52 -15.22 -16.78
N PHE A 282 -5.46 -15.23 -15.87
CA PHE A 282 -5.67 -16.27 -14.87
C PHE A 282 -6.78 -17.20 -15.30
N THR A 283 -6.59 -18.50 -15.15
CA THR A 283 -7.57 -19.52 -15.49
C THR A 283 -7.99 -20.31 -14.27
N LYS A 284 -9.27 -20.67 -14.20
CA LYS A 284 -9.79 -21.47 -13.09
C LYS A 284 -9.00 -22.77 -12.94
N LYS A 285 -8.40 -22.95 -11.77
CA LYS A 285 -7.64 -24.15 -11.41
C LYS A 285 -7.57 -24.27 -9.89
N GLN A 286 -7.75 -25.48 -9.37
CA GLN A 286 -7.68 -25.74 -7.94
C GLN A 286 -6.27 -25.40 -7.42
N PRO A 287 -6.14 -24.51 -6.41
CA PRO A 287 -4.87 -24.23 -5.78
C PRO A 287 -4.42 -25.38 -4.87
N ALA A 288 -3.11 -25.51 -4.65
CA ALA A 288 -2.53 -26.51 -3.77
C ALA A 288 -2.15 -25.91 -2.41
N PRO A 289 -2.20 -26.70 -1.33
CA PRO A 289 -1.71 -26.30 -0.02
C PRO A 289 -0.25 -25.84 -0.07
N GLN A 290 0.06 -24.76 0.65
CA GLN A 290 1.39 -24.16 0.64
C GLN A 290 1.69 -23.40 1.93
N THR A 291 2.96 -23.11 2.16
CA THR A 291 3.39 -22.13 3.16
C THR A 291 3.74 -20.83 2.44
N ILE A 292 3.12 -19.73 2.86
CA ILE A 292 3.26 -18.40 2.23
C ILE A 292 3.93 -17.46 3.23
N ASP A 293 5.05 -16.88 2.83
CA ASP A 293 5.80 -15.90 3.63
C ASP A 293 5.38 -14.47 3.26
N LEU A 294 4.86 -13.71 4.23
CA LEU A 294 4.41 -12.33 4.06
C LEU A 294 5.48 -11.27 4.36
N SER A 295 6.70 -11.65 4.71
CA SER A 295 7.75 -10.69 5.08
C SER A 295 7.97 -9.58 4.04
N ASN A 296 7.86 -9.89 2.74
CA ASN A 296 8.03 -8.94 1.64
C ASN A 296 6.75 -8.50 0.92
N CYS A 297 5.59 -9.10 1.24
CA CYS A 297 4.31 -8.82 0.59
C CYS A 297 3.12 -8.80 1.58
N PRO A 298 3.21 -8.06 2.71
CA PRO A 298 2.19 -8.11 3.75
C PRO A 298 0.79 -7.70 3.25
N ASP A 299 0.73 -6.91 2.21
CA ASP A 299 -0.54 -6.43 1.67
C ASP A 299 -1.36 -7.52 0.94
N LEU A 300 -0.74 -8.65 0.61
CA LEU A 300 -1.44 -9.83 0.07
C LEU A 300 -2.18 -10.65 1.13
N GLY A 301 -1.91 -10.44 2.44
CA GLY A 301 -2.44 -11.28 3.52
C GLY A 301 -3.93 -11.57 3.41
N PRO A 302 -4.83 -10.56 3.35
CA PRO A 302 -6.27 -10.79 3.29
C PRO A 302 -6.71 -11.63 2.09
N ILE A 303 -6.23 -11.33 0.89
CA ILE A 303 -6.64 -12.09 -0.30
C ILE A 303 -6.05 -13.50 -0.36
N LEU A 304 -4.87 -13.70 0.24
CA LEU A 304 -4.28 -15.04 0.37
C LEU A 304 -5.03 -15.90 1.38
N CYS A 305 -5.64 -15.32 2.42
CA CYS A 305 -6.58 -16.04 3.29
C CYS A 305 -7.78 -16.55 2.50
N VAL A 306 -8.28 -15.78 1.52
CA VAL A 306 -9.36 -16.21 0.63
C VAL A 306 -8.90 -17.36 -0.27
N LEU A 307 -7.73 -17.25 -0.89
CA LEU A 307 -7.15 -18.33 -1.71
C LEU A 307 -7.01 -19.61 -0.88
N ALA A 308 -6.42 -19.51 0.32
CA ALA A 308 -6.24 -20.63 1.24
C ALA A 308 -7.57 -21.26 1.67
N SER A 309 -8.61 -20.45 1.88
CA SER A 309 -9.95 -20.97 2.25
C SER A 309 -10.51 -21.92 1.18
N PHE A 310 -10.29 -21.65 -0.10
CA PHE A 310 -10.75 -22.48 -1.19
C PHE A 310 -9.71 -23.52 -1.65
N THR A 311 -8.62 -23.68 -0.92
CA THR A 311 -7.58 -24.70 -1.19
C THR A 311 -7.88 -25.95 -0.35
N ASN A 312 -8.00 -27.12 -0.99
CA ASN A 312 -8.19 -28.38 -0.25
C ASN A 312 -6.94 -28.75 0.55
N GLY A 313 -7.04 -28.70 1.89
CA GLY A 313 -5.96 -29.00 2.81
C GLY A 313 -5.46 -27.81 3.57
N GLU A 314 -4.28 -27.93 4.18
CA GLU A 314 -3.71 -26.93 5.08
C GLU A 314 -2.80 -25.95 4.36
N THR A 315 -3.07 -24.65 4.51
CA THR A 315 -2.19 -23.56 4.08
C THR A 315 -1.76 -22.77 5.30
N ASN A 316 -0.46 -22.50 5.40
CA ASN A 316 0.14 -21.69 6.47
C ASN A 316 0.64 -20.36 5.91
N ILE A 317 0.19 -19.25 6.47
CA ILE A 317 0.65 -17.89 6.16
C ILE A 317 1.50 -17.43 7.33
N VAL A 318 2.80 -17.17 7.08
CA VAL A 318 3.79 -16.88 8.13
C VAL A 318 4.37 -15.49 7.96
N ASN A 319 5.09 -15.00 9.00
CA ASN A 319 5.67 -13.66 9.05
C ASN A 319 4.62 -12.55 8.84
N ALA A 320 3.46 -12.74 9.47
CA ALA A 320 2.27 -11.92 9.28
C ALA A 320 2.08 -10.83 10.36
N ALA A 321 2.96 -10.72 11.36
CA ALA A 321 2.80 -9.82 12.52
C ALA A 321 2.44 -8.37 12.15
N ARG A 322 3.00 -7.86 11.05
CA ARG A 322 2.76 -6.49 10.56
C ARG A 322 1.34 -6.23 10.09
N LEU A 323 0.56 -7.27 9.79
CA LEU A 323 -0.86 -7.15 9.45
C LEU A 323 -1.68 -6.58 10.62
N ARG A 324 -1.23 -6.76 11.87
CA ARG A 324 -1.90 -6.23 13.06
C ARG A 324 -1.81 -4.70 13.20
N MET A 325 -0.82 -4.08 12.56
CA MET A 325 -0.53 -2.64 12.64
C MET A 325 -0.98 -1.85 11.39
N LYS A 326 -1.86 -2.45 10.57
CA LYS A 326 -2.42 -1.80 9.37
C LYS A 326 -3.64 -0.95 9.72
N GLU A 327 -4.50 -0.66 8.74
CA GLU A 327 -5.77 0.07 8.92
C GLU A 327 -6.67 -0.61 9.96
N SER A 328 -6.65 -1.93 9.96
CA SER A 328 -7.24 -2.80 10.98
C SER A 328 -6.19 -3.79 11.47
N ASP A 329 -6.50 -4.58 12.50
CA ASP A 329 -5.80 -5.85 12.74
C ASP A 329 -6.32 -6.85 11.70
N ARG A 330 -5.59 -6.96 10.57
CA ARG A 330 -6.01 -7.77 9.41
C ARG A 330 -6.02 -9.27 9.73
N ILE A 331 -5.19 -9.75 10.66
CA ILE A 331 -5.21 -11.15 11.09
C ILE A 331 -6.53 -11.44 11.79
N LEU A 332 -6.86 -10.65 12.82
CA LEU A 332 -8.09 -10.82 13.58
C LEU A 332 -9.33 -10.61 12.72
N ALA A 333 -9.29 -9.62 11.82
CA ALA A 333 -10.41 -9.34 10.90
C ALA A 333 -10.68 -10.54 9.99
N MET A 334 -9.66 -11.06 9.29
CA MET A 334 -9.84 -12.21 8.39
C MET A 334 -10.26 -13.46 9.14
N GLU A 335 -9.69 -13.74 10.30
CA GLU A 335 -10.09 -14.87 11.14
C GLU A 335 -11.57 -14.75 11.55
N THR A 336 -11.99 -13.57 12.01
CA THR A 336 -13.36 -13.32 12.45
C THR A 336 -14.35 -13.48 11.31
N GLU A 337 -14.07 -12.86 10.16
CA GLU A 337 -15.02 -12.82 9.04
C GLU A 337 -15.11 -14.15 8.30
N LEU A 338 -14.00 -14.86 8.14
CA LEU A 338 -13.99 -16.19 7.50
C LEU A 338 -14.66 -17.27 8.38
N LYS A 339 -14.54 -17.19 9.71
CA LYS A 339 -15.25 -18.09 10.63
C LYS A 339 -16.77 -18.03 10.48
N LYS A 340 -17.34 -16.89 10.11
CA LYS A 340 -18.79 -16.75 9.83
C LYS A 340 -19.27 -17.64 8.66
N TRP A 341 -18.34 -17.99 7.77
CA TRP A 341 -18.57 -18.92 6.66
C TRP A 341 -18.27 -20.38 7.01
N GLY A 342 -17.82 -20.64 8.23
CA GLY A 342 -17.39 -21.97 8.65
C GLY A 342 -16.03 -22.39 8.05
N VAL A 343 -15.17 -21.41 7.77
CA VAL A 343 -13.75 -21.67 7.45
C VAL A 343 -13.04 -22.11 8.72
N ASP A 344 -12.29 -23.22 8.63
CA ASP A 344 -11.41 -23.67 9.71
C ASP A 344 -10.10 -22.86 9.64
N ILE A 345 -10.05 -21.83 10.46
CA ILE A 345 -8.96 -20.86 10.51
C ILE A 345 -8.56 -20.58 11.94
N THR A 346 -7.27 -20.59 12.20
CA THR A 346 -6.67 -20.21 13.48
C THR A 346 -5.49 -19.26 13.22
N SER A 347 -5.20 -18.40 14.18
CA SER A 347 -4.06 -17.49 14.06
C SER A 347 -3.25 -17.41 15.35
N THR A 348 -1.96 -17.08 15.19
CA THR A 348 -1.07 -16.67 16.26
C THR A 348 -0.81 -15.17 16.18
N PHE A 349 0.20 -14.66 16.88
CA PHE A 349 0.60 -13.27 16.76
C PHE A 349 1.09 -12.93 15.32
N ASP A 350 1.77 -13.87 14.67
CA ASP A 350 2.50 -13.66 13.40
C ASP A 350 2.19 -14.67 12.30
N SER A 351 1.19 -15.53 12.49
CA SER A 351 0.82 -16.55 11.51
C SER A 351 -0.69 -16.79 11.44
N ILE A 352 -1.13 -17.34 10.30
CA ILE A 352 -2.49 -17.79 10.07
C ILE A 352 -2.43 -19.18 9.48
N GLN A 353 -3.21 -20.12 10.02
CA GLN A 353 -3.37 -21.48 9.51
C GLN A 353 -4.81 -21.65 9.03
N ILE A 354 -4.99 -22.18 7.85
CA ILE A 354 -6.30 -22.39 7.23
C ILE A 354 -6.38 -23.81 6.68
N HIS A 355 -7.38 -24.58 7.14
CA HIS A 355 -7.78 -25.84 6.53
C HIS A 355 -8.95 -25.57 5.58
N GLY A 356 -8.62 -25.37 4.31
CA GLY A 356 -9.58 -25.00 3.27
C GLY A 356 -10.34 -26.19 2.67
N LYS A 357 -11.43 -25.86 1.97
CA LYS A 357 -12.25 -26.78 1.20
C LYS A 357 -12.86 -26.11 -0.02
N GLU A 358 -13.27 -26.88 -1.02
CA GLU A 358 -13.75 -26.31 -2.31
C GLU A 358 -15.01 -25.44 -2.22
N HIS A 359 -15.89 -25.70 -1.23
CA HIS A 359 -17.19 -25.06 -1.19
C HIS A 359 -17.55 -24.58 0.20
N TYR A 360 -18.08 -23.36 0.26
CA TYR A 360 -18.67 -22.74 1.44
C TYR A 360 -20.11 -22.33 1.14
N LYS A 361 -21.03 -22.71 2.00
CA LYS A 361 -22.43 -22.34 1.91
C LYS A 361 -23.00 -22.11 3.30
N SER A 362 -23.76 -21.02 3.47
CA SER A 362 -24.54 -20.71 4.67
C SER A 362 -26.02 -20.92 4.39
N ASN A 363 -26.81 -21.18 5.41
CA ASN A 363 -28.28 -21.26 5.31
C ASN A 363 -28.96 -19.87 5.33
N SER A 364 -28.22 -18.82 5.60
CA SER A 364 -28.69 -17.43 5.64
C SER A 364 -27.66 -16.52 4.98
N THR A 365 -28.06 -15.28 4.67
CA THR A 365 -27.15 -14.20 4.27
C THR A 365 -26.12 -13.98 5.36
N VAL A 366 -24.83 -13.90 4.99
CA VAL A 366 -23.73 -13.72 5.94
C VAL A 366 -23.43 -12.24 6.07
N GLU A 367 -23.49 -11.73 7.30
CA GLU A 367 -23.15 -10.34 7.62
C GLU A 367 -21.66 -10.21 7.88
N ILE A 368 -20.96 -9.44 7.05
CA ILE A 368 -19.51 -9.21 7.10
C ILE A 368 -19.23 -7.79 7.57
N PHE A 369 -18.33 -7.64 8.52
CA PHE A 369 -17.82 -6.34 8.93
C PHE A 369 -16.57 -5.98 8.11
N GLY A 370 -16.58 -4.81 7.45
CA GLY A 370 -15.49 -4.34 6.58
C GLY A 370 -14.30 -3.76 7.33
N HIS A 371 -14.39 -3.57 8.66
CA HIS A 371 -13.33 -3.07 9.54
C HIS A 371 -12.71 -1.74 9.10
N ASN A 372 -13.45 -0.95 8.32
CA ASN A 372 -12.95 0.26 7.66
C ASN A 372 -11.61 0.01 6.92
N ASP A 373 -11.41 -1.21 6.41
CA ASP A 373 -10.19 -1.62 5.71
C ASP A 373 -10.54 -2.13 4.30
N HIS A 374 -10.02 -1.40 3.30
CA HIS A 374 -10.27 -1.69 1.89
C HIS A 374 -9.88 -3.12 1.48
N ARG A 375 -8.80 -3.67 2.08
CA ARG A 375 -8.33 -5.02 1.73
C ARG A 375 -9.24 -6.10 2.32
N ILE A 376 -9.83 -5.86 3.48
CA ILE A 376 -10.83 -6.76 4.05
C ILE A 376 -12.09 -6.74 3.19
N VAL A 377 -12.60 -5.55 2.85
CA VAL A 377 -13.79 -5.41 1.99
C VAL A 377 -13.59 -6.10 0.64
N MET A 378 -12.46 -5.85 -0.05
CA MET A 378 -12.19 -6.44 -1.35
C MET A 378 -11.98 -7.97 -1.27
N ALA A 379 -11.26 -8.46 -0.27
CA ALA A 379 -11.05 -9.91 -0.07
C ALA A 379 -12.38 -10.63 0.20
N MET A 380 -13.21 -10.08 1.09
CA MET A 380 -14.52 -10.68 1.41
C MET A 380 -15.52 -10.56 0.24
N THR A 381 -15.39 -9.56 -0.64
CA THR A 381 -16.13 -9.51 -1.89
C THR A 381 -15.76 -10.66 -2.82
N VAL A 382 -14.45 -10.92 -3.00
CA VAL A 382 -13.96 -12.07 -3.79
C VAL A 382 -14.44 -13.38 -3.18
N PHE A 383 -14.37 -13.53 -1.85
CA PHE A 383 -14.90 -14.71 -1.15
C PHE A 383 -16.40 -14.91 -1.45
N GLY A 384 -17.22 -13.87 -1.28
CA GLY A 384 -18.67 -13.91 -1.51
C GLY A 384 -19.06 -14.27 -2.95
N LEU A 385 -18.29 -13.79 -3.95
CA LEU A 385 -18.51 -14.17 -5.36
C LEU A 385 -18.23 -15.65 -5.62
N CYS A 386 -17.29 -16.25 -4.88
CA CYS A 386 -16.89 -17.66 -5.02
C CYS A 386 -17.70 -18.61 -4.13
N ALA A 387 -18.31 -18.10 -3.06
CA ALA A 387 -19.11 -18.89 -2.11
C ALA A 387 -20.47 -19.32 -2.70
N GLY A 388 -21.21 -20.14 -1.96
CA GLY A 388 -22.53 -20.66 -2.36
C GLY A 388 -23.73 -19.91 -1.74
N SER A 389 -23.50 -18.78 -1.06
CA SER A 389 -24.54 -17.98 -0.40
C SER A 389 -24.23 -16.49 -0.49
N GLU A 390 -25.27 -15.67 -0.37
CA GLU A 390 -25.12 -14.20 -0.37
C GLU A 390 -24.47 -13.69 0.91
N CYS A 391 -23.76 -12.56 0.81
CA CYS A 391 -23.32 -11.81 1.98
C CYS A 391 -23.59 -10.30 1.83
N ILE A 392 -23.62 -9.62 2.97
CA ILE A 392 -23.67 -8.16 3.06
C ILE A 392 -22.42 -7.70 3.77
N ILE A 393 -21.65 -6.85 3.11
CA ILE A 393 -20.40 -6.28 3.64
C ILE A 393 -20.68 -4.82 3.98
N ASP A 394 -20.46 -4.43 5.24
CA ASP A 394 -20.51 -3.03 5.64
C ASP A 394 -19.13 -2.35 5.49
N ASP A 395 -19.05 -1.07 5.88
CA ASP A 395 -17.84 -0.25 5.67
C ASP A 395 -17.29 -0.29 4.22
N ALA A 396 -18.15 -0.66 3.25
CA ALA A 396 -17.77 -0.88 1.86
C ALA A 396 -17.14 0.35 1.18
N GLN A 397 -17.41 1.57 1.70
CA GLN A 397 -16.75 2.80 1.25
C GLN A 397 -15.22 2.81 1.48
N ALA A 398 -14.70 1.89 2.28
CA ALA A 398 -13.25 1.79 2.53
C ALA A 398 -12.43 1.55 1.25
N ILE A 399 -13.04 0.97 0.19
CA ILE A 399 -12.37 0.79 -1.12
C ILE A 399 -11.84 2.10 -1.70
N THR A 400 -12.46 3.25 -1.39
CA THR A 400 -12.04 4.57 -1.90
C THR A 400 -10.63 4.97 -1.44
N LYS A 401 -10.07 4.30 -0.43
CA LYS A 401 -8.70 4.52 0.04
C LYS A 401 -7.65 4.08 -0.98
N SER A 402 -7.96 3.08 -1.83
CA SER A 402 -6.99 2.52 -2.77
C SER A 402 -7.54 2.13 -4.13
N TYR A 403 -8.81 1.72 -4.24
CA TYR A 403 -9.44 1.24 -5.47
C TYR A 403 -10.90 1.69 -5.56
N PRO A 404 -11.16 2.98 -5.86
CA PRO A 404 -12.52 3.53 -5.83
C PRO A 404 -13.53 2.83 -6.75
N THR A 405 -13.07 2.35 -7.92
CA THR A 405 -13.93 1.69 -8.93
C THR A 405 -14.07 0.17 -8.76
N PHE A 406 -13.57 -0.41 -7.66
CA PHE A 406 -13.52 -1.86 -7.48
C PHE A 406 -14.85 -2.57 -7.70
N PHE A 407 -15.97 -2.06 -7.17
CA PHE A 407 -17.27 -2.67 -7.35
C PHE A 407 -17.81 -2.53 -8.77
N GLU A 408 -17.57 -1.38 -9.42
CA GLU A 408 -17.92 -1.17 -10.83
C GLU A 408 -17.17 -2.14 -11.73
N ASP A 409 -15.89 -2.34 -11.47
CA ASP A 409 -15.05 -3.27 -12.22
C ASP A 409 -15.49 -4.72 -12.03
N ILE A 410 -15.88 -5.11 -10.81
CA ILE A 410 -16.50 -6.43 -10.55
C ILE A 410 -17.81 -6.58 -11.31
N GLN A 411 -18.68 -5.54 -11.33
CA GLN A 411 -19.93 -5.57 -12.07
C GLN A 411 -19.71 -5.67 -13.59
N ASN A 412 -18.73 -4.94 -14.13
CA ASN A 412 -18.35 -5.00 -15.55
C ASN A 412 -17.86 -6.40 -15.97
N LEU A 413 -17.28 -7.14 -15.05
CA LEU A 413 -16.89 -8.54 -15.25
C LEU A 413 -18.05 -9.53 -15.09
N GLY A 414 -19.27 -9.06 -14.77
CA GLY A 414 -20.47 -9.87 -14.56
C GLY A 414 -20.71 -10.29 -13.11
N GLY A 415 -19.93 -9.77 -12.17
CA GLY A 415 -20.11 -10.00 -10.74
C GLY A 415 -21.38 -9.32 -10.22
N LYS A 416 -22.12 -10.01 -9.38
CA LYS A 416 -23.37 -9.49 -8.79
C LYS A 416 -23.07 -8.81 -7.46
N VAL A 417 -22.81 -7.51 -7.53
CA VAL A 417 -22.54 -6.63 -6.40
C VAL A 417 -23.54 -5.47 -6.45
N GLU A 418 -24.28 -5.25 -5.37
CA GLU A 418 -25.31 -4.22 -5.24
C GLU A 418 -25.00 -3.30 -4.05
N ILE A 419 -24.97 -1.99 -4.28
CA ILE A 419 -24.81 -0.99 -3.20
C ILE A 419 -26.19 -0.79 -2.56
N LEU A 420 -26.25 -0.95 -1.22
CA LEU A 420 -27.45 -0.84 -0.41
C LEU A 420 -27.59 0.53 0.24
#